data_6a43d2ca54dc6aaf8c378bdfc6f114a0
#
_entry.id   6a43d2ca54dc6aaf8c378bdfc6f114a0
#
_cell.length_a   1.000
_cell.length_b   1.000
_cell.length_c   1.000
_cell.angle_alpha   90.00
_cell.angle_beta   90.00
_cell.angle_gamma   90.00
#
_symmetry.space_group_name_H-M   'P 1'
#
loop_
_entity.id
_entity.type
_entity.pdbx_description
1 polymer ?
#
loop_
_entity_poly.entity_id
_entity_poly.type
_entity_poly.pdbx_seq_one_letter_code
_entity_poly.pdbx_strand_id
1 'polypeptide(L)'
;MDLRWSPHIFIDDKANDEFWKEHFDNKSHKLLFILGKGFDIRMNIALARLLYNCPKLNITCLIVEFDEGTNSSSHKYQHIIDENMAELNQLINVENLISKKINIWNDSGREKRIAGDKNASRIIKKYSDIKEYTDIIIDISSLPRGIYFSLVGKLLALIDSNPHQNHNLFLTVAENVEIDRLIQESALEDDLAYLHGFGGEIELESEKEKPLIWFPILGEEKQFHIRKGADKITEDKNRLYEICPVLPFPSKNPRRSDSLLIEYHELLFDFLDIEPQNIMYTSERDPFQAYIDLSNAIINYRQSLDIINGCKIAVSTFSSKLLSIGSLLVAYENRSFVGIMNVNSGGYEILDEDRFKELKNQSELFVTWLTGNPYKE
;
A
#
# COMPACT_ATOMS: atom_id res chain seq x y z
N MET A 1 17.54 15.63 -9.53
CA MET A 1 17.81 14.49 -8.62
C MET A 1 17.35 13.25 -9.37
N ASP A 2 18.22 12.27 -9.51
CA ASP A 2 17.81 11.03 -10.20
C ASP A 2 16.91 10.25 -9.25
N LEU A 3 15.69 9.94 -9.71
CA LEU A 3 14.73 9.18 -8.94
C LEU A 3 15.10 7.69 -8.97
N ARG A 4 15.04 7.00 -7.84
CA ARG A 4 15.46 5.60 -7.69
C ARG A 4 14.79 4.66 -8.69
N TRP A 5 13.50 4.85 -8.96
CA TRP A 5 12.72 4.04 -9.89
C TRP A 5 12.44 4.77 -11.21
N SER A 6 13.50 5.39 -11.78
CA SER A 6 13.46 5.98 -13.11
C SER A 6 14.80 5.67 -13.83
N PRO A 7 14.85 4.67 -14.72
CA PRO A 7 13.73 3.88 -15.27
C PRO A 7 13.13 2.83 -14.30
N HIS A 8 11.97 2.27 -14.66
CA HIS A 8 11.24 1.29 -13.86
C HIS A 8 10.65 0.17 -14.74
N ILE A 9 10.22 -0.92 -14.09
CA ILE A 9 9.50 -2.02 -14.74
C ILE A 9 8.17 -2.24 -14.04
N PHE A 10 7.11 -2.03 -14.79
CA PHE A 10 5.73 -2.26 -14.42
C PHE A 10 5.07 -3.17 -15.46
N ILE A 11 4.41 -4.22 -15.00
CA ILE A 11 3.80 -5.22 -15.85
C ILE A 11 2.29 -5.20 -15.62
N ASP A 12 1.55 -4.92 -16.68
CA ASP A 12 0.10 -4.97 -16.67
C ASP A 12 -0.45 -6.40 -16.77
N ASP A 13 -1.77 -6.54 -16.65
CA ASP A 13 -2.44 -7.81 -16.69
C ASP A 13 -2.15 -8.63 -17.95
N LYS A 14 -2.04 -7.97 -19.11
CA LYS A 14 -1.85 -8.65 -20.40
C LYS A 14 -0.47 -9.25 -20.56
N ALA A 15 0.56 -8.57 -20.06
CA ALA A 15 1.95 -9.00 -20.17
C ALA A 15 2.37 -9.97 -19.04
N ASN A 16 1.52 -10.17 -18.05
CA ASN A 16 1.85 -10.87 -16.80
C ASN A 16 2.29 -12.32 -17.01
N ASP A 17 1.56 -13.07 -17.83
CA ASP A 17 1.85 -14.50 -18.05
C ASP A 17 3.16 -14.75 -18.77
N GLU A 18 3.47 -13.93 -19.78
CA GLU A 18 4.72 -14.00 -20.53
C GLU A 18 5.89 -13.57 -19.66
N PHE A 19 5.72 -12.49 -18.91
CA PHE A 19 6.73 -12.01 -17.97
C PHE A 19 7.16 -13.08 -16.96
N TRP A 20 6.22 -13.78 -16.31
CA TRP A 20 6.57 -14.80 -15.32
C TRP A 20 7.28 -16.02 -15.98
N LYS A 21 6.83 -16.45 -17.17
CA LYS A 21 7.50 -17.52 -17.91
C LYS A 21 8.95 -17.17 -18.23
N GLU A 22 9.19 -15.97 -18.73
CA GLU A 22 10.53 -15.49 -19.07
C GLU A 22 11.40 -15.29 -17.83
N HIS A 23 10.84 -14.68 -16.78
CA HIS A 23 11.59 -14.40 -15.55
C HIS A 23 12.06 -15.67 -14.86
N PHE A 24 11.20 -16.69 -14.78
CA PHE A 24 11.51 -17.95 -14.11
C PHE A 24 12.02 -19.06 -15.04
N ASP A 25 12.25 -18.76 -16.31
CA ASP A 25 12.86 -19.71 -17.24
C ASP A 25 14.37 -19.85 -16.97
N ASN A 26 14.85 -21.10 -17.06
CA ASN A 26 16.29 -21.46 -17.10
C ASN A 26 17.18 -21.05 -15.89
N LYS A 27 16.65 -20.63 -14.75
CA LYS A 27 17.42 -20.32 -13.54
C LYS A 27 16.92 -21.09 -12.33
N SER A 28 17.86 -21.41 -11.42
CA SER A 28 17.49 -21.94 -10.11
C SER A 28 16.95 -20.80 -9.24
N HIS A 29 15.65 -20.56 -9.29
CA HIS A 29 14.98 -19.60 -8.46
C HIS A 29 14.48 -20.24 -7.17
N LYS A 30 14.60 -19.51 -6.07
CA LYS A 30 13.96 -19.82 -4.79
C LYS A 30 13.08 -18.65 -4.40
N LEU A 31 11.78 -18.85 -4.43
CA LEU A 31 10.78 -17.81 -4.24
C LEU A 31 10.22 -17.80 -2.82
N LEU A 32 10.20 -16.63 -2.21
CA LEU A 32 9.36 -16.33 -1.05
C LEU A 32 8.13 -15.56 -1.53
N PHE A 33 6.95 -16.19 -1.44
CA PHE A 33 5.68 -15.55 -1.76
C PHE A 33 4.95 -15.18 -0.48
N ILE A 34 4.63 -13.90 -0.29
CA ILE A 34 3.99 -13.37 0.91
C ILE A 34 2.60 -12.88 0.57
N LEU A 35 1.58 -13.33 1.29
CA LEU A 35 0.20 -12.91 1.10
C LEU A 35 -0.53 -12.78 2.44
N GLY A 36 -1.66 -12.04 2.44
CA GLY A 36 -2.49 -11.86 3.62
C GLY A 36 -3.63 -12.90 3.67
N LYS A 37 -3.93 -13.43 4.86
CA LYS A 37 -5.13 -14.23 5.09
C LYS A 37 -6.30 -13.30 5.37
N GLY A 38 -7.23 -13.22 4.44
CA GLY A 38 -8.39 -12.33 4.55
C GLY A 38 -9.62 -12.83 3.79
N PHE A 39 -10.71 -12.09 3.91
CA PHE A 39 -11.96 -12.37 3.19
C PHE A 39 -11.96 -11.84 1.74
N ASP A 40 -10.93 -11.09 1.34
CA ASP A 40 -10.83 -10.61 -0.04
C ASP A 40 -10.66 -11.80 -1.00
N ILE A 41 -11.62 -11.97 -1.91
CA ILE A 41 -11.64 -13.07 -2.88
C ILE A 41 -10.46 -13.07 -3.84
N ARG A 42 -9.74 -11.95 -3.93
CA ARG A 42 -8.54 -11.79 -4.77
C ARG A 42 -7.28 -12.39 -4.14
N MET A 43 -7.37 -12.89 -2.91
CA MET A 43 -6.25 -13.39 -2.09
C MET A 43 -5.29 -14.32 -2.85
N ASN A 44 -5.82 -15.20 -3.71
CA ASN A 44 -5.02 -16.24 -4.36
C ASN A 44 -4.74 -15.99 -5.84
N ILE A 45 -5.27 -14.91 -6.44
CA ILE A 45 -5.20 -14.69 -7.90
C ILE A 45 -3.75 -14.65 -8.40
N ALA A 46 -2.89 -13.87 -7.73
CA ALA A 46 -1.49 -13.74 -8.15
C ALA A 46 -0.74 -15.07 -8.06
N LEU A 47 -0.91 -15.78 -6.95
CA LEU A 47 -0.26 -17.08 -6.72
C LEU A 47 -0.76 -18.15 -7.71
N ALA A 48 -2.07 -18.24 -7.92
CA ALA A 48 -2.67 -19.19 -8.85
C ALA A 48 -2.16 -18.97 -10.28
N ARG A 49 -2.13 -17.71 -10.72
CA ARG A 49 -1.65 -17.35 -12.05
C ARG A 49 -0.15 -17.59 -12.22
N LEU A 50 0.65 -17.31 -11.18
CA LEU A 50 2.08 -17.62 -11.18
C LEU A 50 2.33 -19.10 -11.32
N LEU A 51 1.67 -19.95 -10.51
CA LEU A 51 1.88 -21.41 -10.53
C LEU A 51 1.33 -22.06 -11.80
N TYR A 52 0.27 -21.52 -12.39
CA TYR A 52 -0.22 -21.95 -13.70
C TYR A 52 0.85 -21.77 -14.79
N ASN A 53 1.58 -20.66 -14.76
CA ASN A 53 2.64 -20.36 -15.74
C ASN A 53 3.98 -21.02 -15.39
N CYS A 54 4.27 -21.24 -14.10
CA CYS A 54 5.55 -21.74 -13.58
C CYS A 54 5.34 -22.89 -12.58
N PRO A 55 4.82 -24.07 -13.00
CA PRO A 55 4.37 -25.13 -12.08
C PRO A 55 5.51 -25.86 -11.34
N LYS A 56 6.77 -25.65 -11.72
CA LYS A 56 7.95 -26.30 -11.12
C LYS A 56 8.73 -25.34 -10.19
N LEU A 57 8.18 -24.20 -9.86
CA LEU A 57 8.87 -23.19 -9.07
C LEU A 57 9.09 -23.66 -7.63
N ASN A 58 10.32 -23.48 -7.14
CA ASN A 58 10.65 -23.74 -5.73
C ASN A 58 10.15 -22.56 -4.90
N ILE A 59 9.01 -22.75 -4.24
CA ILE A 59 8.27 -21.71 -3.54
C ILE A 59 8.08 -22.01 -2.06
N THR A 60 8.31 -21.01 -1.23
CA THR A 60 7.86 -20.95 0.16
C THR A 60 6.78 -19.87 0.25
N CYS A 61 5.61 -20.21 0.74
CA CYS A 61 4.51 -19.29 0.89
C CYS A 61 4.36 -18.86 2.35
N LEU A 62 4.51 -17.56 2.62
CA LEU A 62 4.35 -16.97 3.95
C LEU A 62 2.97 -16.29 4.03
N ILE A 63 2.12 -16.84 4.89
CA ILE A 63 0.78 -16.31 5.15
C ILE A 63 0.85 -15.34 6.33
N VAL A 64 0.42 -14.12 6.12
CA VAL A 64 0.26 -13.11 7.17
C VAL A 64 -1.17 -13.17 7.68
N GLU A 65 -1.34 -13.71 8.89
CA GLU A 65 -2.62 -13.69 9.60
C GLU A 65 -2.68 -12.46 10.49
N PHE A 66 -3.72 -11.66 10.37
CA PHE A 66 -3.92 -10.48 11.20
C PHE A 66 -5.21 -10.58 11.99
N ASP A 67 -5.10 -10.26 13.29
CA ASP A 67 -6.20 -10.29 14.24
C ASP A 67 -6.62 -8.85 14.56
N GLU A 68 -7.80 -8.47 14.08
CA GLU A 68 -8.38 -7.15 14.29
C GLU A 68 -9.21 -7.06 15.59
N GLY A 69 -9.22 -8.14 16.39
CA GLY A 69 -9.95 -8.23 17.65
C GLY A 69 -11.37 -8.78 17.52
N THR A 70 -12.11 -8.78 18.63
CA THR A 70 -13.42 -9.45 18.75
C THR A 70 -14.54 -8.84 17.90
N ASN A 71 -14.39 -7.58 17.50
CA ASN A 71 -15.36 -6.88 16.65
C ASN A 71 -14.93 -6.82 15.19
N SER A 72 -13.93 -7.63 14.83
CA SER A 72 -13.43 -7.69 13.45
C SER A 72 -14.51 -8.16 12.49
N SER A 73 -14.63 -7.46 11.36
CA SER A 73 -15.43 -7.92 10.23
C SER A 73 -14.95 -9.25 9.65
N SER A 74 -13.70 -9.64 9.89
CA SER A 74 -13.15 -10.94 9.51
C SER A 74 -13.98 -12.09 10.08
N HIS A 75 -14.51 -11.96 11.30
CA HIS A 75 -15.39 -12.99 11.89
C HIS A 75 -16.72 -13.15 11.13
N LYS A 76 -17.30 -12.06 10.63
CA LYS A 76 -18.54 -12.09 9.83
C LYS A 76 -18.33 -12.87 8.52
N TYR A 77 -17.15 -12.77 7.93
CA TYR A 77 -16.80 -13.37 6.64
C TYR A 77 -15.88 -14.59 6.76
N GLN A 78 -15.92 -15.30 7.90
CA GLN A 78 -15.08 -16.47 8.14
C GLN A 78 -15.25 -17.55 7.06
N HIS A 79 -16.47 -17.74 6.54
CA HIS A 79 -16.76 -18.70 5.47
C HIS A 79 -15.98 -18.35 4.18
N ILE A 80 -15.83 -17.06 3.81
CA ILE A 80 -15.04 -16.64 2.64
C ILE A 80 -13.55 -16.86 2.91
N ILE A 81 -13.09 -16.58 4.13
CA ILE A 81 -11.70 -16.87 4.53
C ILE A 81 -11.41 -18.36 4.41
N ASP A 82 -12.33 -19.22 4.85
CA ASP A 82 -12.17 -20.67 4.79
C ASP A 82 -12.16 -21.16 3.33
N GLU A 83 -13.00 -20.61 2.45
CA GLU A 83 -12.97 -20.86 1.00
C GLU A 83 -11.62 -20.46 0.39
N ASN A 84 -11.11 -19.26 0.70
CA ASN A 84 -9.81 -18.77 0.22
C ASN A 84 -8.66 -19.67 0.72
N MET A 85 -8.70 -20.11 1.98
CA MET A 85 -7.67 -21.01 2.53
C MET A 85 -7.76 -22.42 1.94
N ALA A 86 -8.95 -22.92 1.66
CA ALA A 86 -9.14 -24.21 0.97
C ALA A 86 -8.54 -24.16 -0.45
N GLU A 87 -8.75 -23.08 -1.18
CA GLU A 87 -8.12 -22.85 -2.49
C GLU A 87 -6.59 -22.77 -2.37
N LEU A 88 -6.06 -22.00 -1.41
CA LEU A 88 -4.61 -21.90 -1.18
C LEU A 88 -3.97 -23.28 -0.92
N ASN A 89 -4.62 -24.12 -0.12
CA ASN A 89 -4.14 -25.47 0.19
C ASN A 89 -4.16 -26.43 -1.04
N GLN A 90 -4.94 -26.10 -2.08
CA GLN A 90 -4.88 -26.82 -3.36
C GLN A 90 -3.72 -26.32 -4.24
N LEU A 91 -3.29 -25.07 -4.08
CA LEU A 91 -2.22 -24.47 -4.87
C LEU A 91 -0.82 -24.81 -4.32
N ILE A 92 -0.67 -24.90 -3.00
CA ILE A 92 0.63 -25.07 -2.33
C ILE A 92 0.56 -26.22 -1.33
N ASN A 93 1.59 -27.08 -1.36
CA ASN A 93 1.76 -28.12 -0.35
C ASN A 93 1.94 -27.52 1.05
N VAL A 94 1.32 -28.12 2.05
CA VAL A 94 1.34 -27.65 3.46
C VAL A 94 2.76 -27.50 4.00
N GLU A 95 3.72 -28.32 3.57
CA GLU A 95 5.13 -28.25 3.97
C GLU A 95 5.83 -26.96 3.52
N ASN A 96 5.31 -26.30 2.48
CA ASN A 96 5.82 -25.04 1.93
C ASN A 96 5.03 -23.82 2.46
N LEU A 97 4.09 -24.01 3.38
CA LEU A 97 3.31 -22.95 4.01
C LEU A 97 3.91 -22.58 5.36
N ILE A 98 4.13 -21.29 5.56
CA ILE A 98 4.54 -20.70 6.84
C ILE A 98 3.48 -19.68 7.24
N SER A 99 2.86 -19.84 8.40
CA SER A 99 1.94 -18.83 8.92
C SER A 99 2.61 -17.97 9.98
N LYS A 100 2.37 -16.66 9.91
CA LYS A 100 2.78 -15.66 10.90
C LYS A 100 1.58 -14.83 11.31
N LYS A 101 1.17 -14.97 12.58
CA LYS A 101 0.09 -14.17 13.15
C LYS A 101 0.62 -12.86 13.72
N ILE A 102 -0.05 -11.76 13.40
CA ILE A 102 0.18 -10.44 13.96
C ILE A 102 -1.10 -9.94 14.62
N ASN A 103 -0.96 -9.26 15.75
CA ASN A 103 -2.06 -8.55 16.38
C ASN A 103 -2.06 -7.11 15.86
N ILE A 104 -3.21 -6.66 15.41
CA ILE A 104 -3.38 -5.25 14.99
C ILE A 104 -3.47 -4.34 16.19
N TRP A 105 -4.03 -4.83 17.29
CA TRP A 105 -4.18 -4.09 18.54
C TRP A 105 -3.14 -4.48 19.58
N ASN A 106 -2.71 -3.51 20.36
CA ASN A 106 -1.90 -3.73 21.55
C ASN A 106 -2.69 -3.28 22.79
N ASP A 107 -3.07 -4.23 23.64
CA ASP A 107 -3.74 -3.95 24.92
C ASP A 107 -2.69 -3.57 25.97
N SER A 108 -2.38 -2.30 26.08
CA SER A 108 -1.50 -1.77 27.14
C SER A 108 -2.28 -1.23 28.34
N GLY A 109 -3.28 -1.98 28.79
CA GLY A 109 -3.94 -1.82 30.10
C GLY A 109 -4.86 -0.60 30.31
N ARG A 110 -4.76 0.47 29.54
CA ARG A 110 -5.64 1.66 29.62
C ARG A 110 -6.02 2.24 28.26
N GLU A 111 -5.27 1.96 27.22
CA GLU A 111 -5.54 2.46 25.87
C GLU A 111 -5.26 1.36 24.84
N LYS A 112 -6.24 1.11 23.99
CA LYS A 112 -6.08 0.28 22.81
C LYS A 112 -5.28 1.08 21.79
N ARG A 113 -4.09 0.64 21.39
CA ARG A 113 -3.29 1.30 20.37
C ARG A 113 -3.11 0.40 19.15
N ILE A 114 -3.19 1.00 17.97
CA ILE A 114 -2.89 0.31 16.72
C ILE A 114 -1.40 -0.03 16.68
N ALA A 115 -1.08 -1.29 16.47
CA ALA A 115 0.28 -1.81 16.43
C ALA A 115 0.52 -2.74 15.22
N GLY A 116 -0.46 -2.86 14.34
CA GLY A 116 -0.42 -3.77 13.20
C GLY A 116 0.76 -3.51 12.27
N ASP A 117 1.05 -2.26 11.95
CA ASP A 117 2.17 -1.80 11.16
C ASP A 117 3.52 -2.15 11.80
N LYS A 118 3.69 -1.86 13.08
CA LYS A 118 4.89 -2.22 13.86
C LYS A 118 5.07 -3.72 13.96
N ASN A 119 4.00 -4.47 14.13
CA ASN A 119 4.06 -5.94 14.19
C ASN A 119 4.34 -6.55 12.82
N ALA A 120 3.83 -5.95 11.74
CA ALA A 120 4.14 -6.34 10.36
C ALA A 120 5.64 -6.21 10.07
N SER A 121 6.30 -5.13 10.49
CA SER A 121 7.74 -4.95 10.31
C SER A 121 8.60 -6.01 11.03
N ARG A 122 8.00 -6.77 11.96
CA ARG A 122 8.66 -7.85 12.71
C ARG A 122 8.47 -9.24 12.13
N ILE A 123 7.66 -9.40 11.09
CA ILE A 123 7.46 -10.68 10.39
C ILE A 123 8.79 -11.16 9.83
N ILE A 124 9.52 -10.25 9.16
CA ILE A 124 10.87 -10.47 8.66
C ILE A 124 11.81 -9.57 9.48
N LYS A 125 12.57 -10.17 10.39
CA LYS A 125 13.34 -9.43 11.39
C LYS A 125 14.71 -9.00 10.90
N LYS A 126 15.39 -9.89 10.19
CA LYS A 126 16.78 -9.74 9.80
C LYS A 126 17.04 -10.32 8.42
N TYR A 127 18.13 -9.92 7.82
CA TYR A 127 18.52 -10.34 6.49
C TYR A 127 18.62 -11.87 6.32
N SER A 128 19.06 -12.59 7.36
CA SER A 128 19.13 -14.07 7.32
C SER A 128 17.78 -14.75 7.09
N ASP A 129 16.66 -14.05 7.30
CA ASP A 129 15.32 -14.59 7.10
C ASP A 129 14.94 -14.63 5.62
N ILE A 130 15.65 -13.83 4.79
CA ILE A 130 15.40 -13.73 3.35
C ILE A 130 16.60 -14.14 2.47
N LYS A 131 17.79 -14.28 3.03
CA LYS A 131 19.06 -14.46 2.28
C LYS A 131 19.08 -15.63 1.31
N GLU A 132 18.27 -16.66 1.52
CA GLU A 132 18.22 -17.85 0.69
C GLU A 132 17.30 -17.73 -0.52
N TYR A 133 16.44 -16.70 -0.55
CA TYR A 133 15.50 -16.48 -1.63
C TYR A 133 16.13 -15.56 -2.69
N THR A 134 16.02 -15.96 -3.95
CA THR A 134 16.43 -15.12 -5.09
C THR A 134 15.36 -14.10 -5.43
N ASP A 135 14.11 -14.48 -5.20
CA ASP A 135 12.93 -13.69 -5.55
C ASP A 135 11.98 -13.61 -4.35
N ILE A 136 11.41 -12.45 -4.17
CA ILE A 136 10.42 -12.16 -3.12
C ILE A 136 9.24 -11.49 -3.79
N ILE A 137 8.06 -12.08 -3.67
CA ILE A 137 6.81 -11.50 -4.14
C ILE A 137 5.93 -11.20 -2.92
N ILE A 138 5.42 -9.98 -2.83
CA ILE A 138 4.42 -9.61 -1.84
C ILE A 138 3.11 -9.34 -2.59
N ASP A 139 2.12 -10.19 -2.39
CA ASP A 139 0.77 -9.92 -2.86
C ASP A 139 0.04 -9.04 -1.85
N ILE A 140 -0.30 -7.83 -2.29
CA ILE A 140 -0.98 -6.84 -1.44
C ILE A 140 -2.50 -6.87 -1.59
N SER A 141 -3.05 -7.75 -2.45
CA SER A 141 -4.49 -7.80 -2.78
C SER A 141 -5.37 -7.95 -1.54
N SER A 142 -4.98 -8.79 -0.58
CA SER A 142 -5.71 -9.04 0.66
C SER A 142 -5.06 -8.42 1.91
N LEU A 143 -3.92 -7.71 1.77
CA LEU A 143 -3.24 -7.07 2.90
C LEU A 143 -3.77 -5.65 3.16
N PRO A 144 -4.05 -5.28 4.43
CA PRO A 144 -4.29 -3.89 4.82
C PRO A 144 -3.08 -2.99 4.58
N ARG A 145 -3.33 -1.70 4.26
CA ARG A 145 -2.26 -0.72 3.95
C ARG A 145 -1.20 -0.63 5.04
N GLY A 146 -1.59 -0.49 6.30
CA GLY A 146 -0.64 -0.41 7.41
C GLY A 146 0.31 -1.61 7.49
N ILE A 147 -0.17 -2.80 7.11
CA ILE A 147 0.63 -4.02 7.11
C ILE A 147 1.62 -4.04 5.95
N TYR A 148 1.14 -3.88 4.70
CA TYR A 148 2.05 -4.03 3.57
C TYR A 148 3.04 -2.86 3.42
N PHE A 149 2.70 -1.63 3.79
CA PHE A 149 3.66 -0.52 3.80
C PHE A 149 4.86 -0.84 4.69
N SER A 150 4.61 -1.23 5.93
CA SER A 150 5.67 -1.54 6.89
C SER A 150 6.47 -2.79 6.50
N LEU A 151 5.82 -3.79 5.93
CA LEU A 151 6.48 -5.01 5.46
C LEU A 151 7.38 -4.73 4.25
N VAL A 152 6.89 -4.02 3.25
CA VAL A 152 7.65 -3.64 2.05
C VAL A 152 8.80 -2.72 2.42
N GLY A 153 8.55 -1.69 3.23
CA GLY A 153 9.59 -0.78 3.71
C GLY A 153 10.70 -1.51 4.46
N LYS A 154 10.34 -2.50 5.29
CA LYS A 154 11.31 -3.36 5.99
C LYS A 154 12.13 -4.21 5.03
N LEU A 155 11.49 -4.83 4.04
CA LEU A 155 12.19 -5.65 3.03
C LEU A 155 13.14 -4.81 2.18
N LEU A 156 12.70 -3.67 1.68
CA LEU A 156 13.55 -2.74 0.96
C LEU A 156 14.77 -2.33 1.80
N ALA A 157 14.57 -1.99 3.08
CA ALA A 157 15.67 -1.59 3.96
C ALA A 157 16.67 -2.75 4.22
N LEU A 158 16.19 -3.99 4.32
CA LEU A 158 17.05 -5.17 4.47
C LEU A 158 17.85 -5.45 3.19
N ILE A 159 17.24 -5.33 2.03
CA ILE A 159 17.90 -5.50 0.72
C ILE A 159 18.95 -4.40 0.51
N ASP A 160 18.59 -3.15 0.72
CA ASP A 160 19.50 -1.99 0.58
C ASP A 160 20.71 -2.06 1.51
N SER A 161 20.52 -2.62 2.71
CA SER A 161 21.62 -2.82 3.66
C SER A 161 22.56 -3.99 3.28
N ASN A 162 22.21 -4.75 2.24
CA ASN A 162 22.99 -5.93 1.77
C ASN A 162 23.14 -5.93 0.24
N PRO A 163 23.75 -4.91 -0.35
CA PRO A 163 23.78 -4.68 -1.81
C PRO A 163 24.56 -5.75 -2.59
N HIS A 164 25.40 -6.53 -1.93
CA HIS A 164 26.17 -7.59 -2.58
C HIS A 164 25.34 -8.83 -2.99
N GLN A 165 24.09 -8.93 -2.49
CA GLN A 165 23.18 -9.99 -2.88
C GLN A 165 22.02 -9.42 -3.69
N ASN A 166 21.71 -10.10 -4.78
CA ASN A 166 20.69 -9.66 -5.70
C ASN A 166 19.37 -10.35 -5.40
N HIS A 167 18.46 -9.62 -4.74
CA HIS A 167 17.09 -10.07 -4.55
C HIS A 167 16.17 -9.31 -5.50
N ASN A 168 15.38 -10.03 -6.28
CA ASN A 168 14.27 -9.45 -7.00
C ASN A 168 13.09 -9.29 -6.01
N LEU A 169 12.63 -8.08 -5.81
CA LEU A 169 11.44 -7.79 -5.01
C LEU A 169 10.32 -7.30 -5.91
N PHE A 170 9.19 -7.99 -5.86
CA PHE A 170 8.00 -7.66 -6.61
C PHE A 170 6.83 -7.38 -5.66
N LEU A 171 5.98 -6.41 -6.03
CA LEU A 171 4.65 -6.28 -5.48
C LEU A 171 3.64 -6.74 -6.53
N THR A 172 2.69 -7.55 -6.12
CA THR A 172 1.54 -7.92 -6.95
C THR A 172 0.26 -7.39 -6.34
N VAL A 173 -0.66 -6.97 -7.19
CA VAL A 173 -1.99 -6.54 -6.78
C VAL A 173 -3.03 -6.91 -7.84
N ALA A 174 -4.09 -7.57 -7.41
CA ALA A 174 -5.26 -7.81 -8.23
C ALA A 174 -6.28 -6.69 -8.01
N GLU A 175 -6.53 -5.91 -9.05
CA GLU A 175 -7.40 -4.72 -9.02
C GLU A 175 -8.75 -5.02 -9.69
N ASN A 176 -9.82 -4.60 -9.02
CA ASN A 176 -11.16 -4.61 -9.57
C ASN A 176 -12.00 -3.54 -8.87
N VAL A 177 -12.28 -2.46 -9.58
CA VAL A 177 -13.02 -1.29 -9.04
C VAL A 177 -14.43 -1.67 -8.56
N GLU A 178 -15.09 -2.66 -9.19
CA GLU A 178 -16.41 -3.09 -8.75
C GLU A 178 -16.36 -3.88 -7.45
N ILE A 179 -15.32 -4.70 -7.24
CA ILE A 179 -15.07 -5.36 -5.95
C ILE A 179 -14.82 -4.32 -4.87
N ASP A 180 -13.98 -3.31 -5.16
CA ASP A 180 -13.65 -2.28 -4.18
C ASP A 180 -14.89 -1.46 -3.77
N ARG A 181 -15.83 -1.20 -4.68
CA ARG A 181 -17.11 -0.56 -4.38
C ARG A 181 -18.05 -1.39 -3.52
N LEU A 182 -17.95 -2.72 -3.60
CA LEU A 182 -18.75 -3.63 -2.77
C LEU A 182 -18.21 -3.75 -1.34
N ILE A 183 -16.95 -3.39 -1.10
CA ILE A 183 -16.34 -3.40 0.22
C ILE A 183 -16.41 -1.98 0.80
N GLN A 184 -17.36 -1.77 1.71
CA GLN A 184 -17.49 -0.50 2.41
C GLN A 184 -16.83 -0.55 3.80
N GLU A 185 -16.28 0.57 4.22
CA GLU A 185 -15.76 0.74 5.58
C GLU A 185 -16.91 1.04 6.53
N SER A 186 -17.13 0.18 7.54
CA SER A 186 -18.30 0.25 8.43
C SER A 186 -18.12 1.22 9.60
N ALA A 187 -16.90 1.53 9.98
CA ALA A 187 -16.56 2.49 11.01
C ALA A 187 -15.13 3.02 10.79
N LEU A 188 -14.86 4.21 11.30
CA LEU A 188 -13.49 4.71 11.39
C LEU A 188 -12.99 4.57 12.81
N GLU A 189 -11.77 4.07 12.95
CA GLU A 189 -11.09 4.16 14.23
C GLU A 189 -10.71 5.61 14.52
N ASP A 190 -10.74 5.98 15.80
CA ASP A 190 -10.37 7.34 16.21
C ASP A 190 -8.87 7.58 16.20
N ASP A 191 -8.08 6.51 16.04
CA ASP A 191 -6.64 6.57 16.07
C ASP A 191 -6.07 6.75 14.66
N LEU A 192 -5.69 7.99 14.34
CA LEU A 192 -4.89 8.33 13.18
C LEU A 192 -3.43 8.40 13.59
N ALA A 193 -2.57 7.69 12.88
CA ALA A 193 -1.14 7.69 13.17
C ALA A 193 -0.31 7.67 11.88
N TYR A 194 0.93 8.13 12.00
CA TYR A 194 1.92 7.89 10.96
C TYR A 194 2.40 6.45 11.02
N LEU A 195 2.48 5.81 9.85
CA LEU A 195 2.85 4.41 9.77
C LEU A 195 4.28 4.18 10.28
N HIS A 196 4.47 3.09 10.99
CA HIS A 196 5.77 2.69 11.52
C HIS A 196 6.82 2.56 10.41
N GLY A 197 7.92 3.31 10.54
CA GLY A 197 8.98 3.41 9.53
C GLY A 197 8.73 4.49 8.46
N PHE A 198 7.57 5.16 8.51
CA PHE A 198 7.17 6.23 7.59
C PHE A 198 6.63 7.46 8.34
N GLY A 199 7.18 7.77 9.51
CA GLY A 199 6.80 8.96 10.28
C GLY A 199 7.46 10.25 9.79
N GLY A 200 8.60 10.16 9.10
CA GLY A 200 9.37 11.32 8.69
C GLY A 200 9.78 12.20 9.88
N GLU A 201 9.93 13.50 9.63
CA GLU A 201 10.18 14.52 10.68
C GLU A 201 8.89 15.04 11.34
N ILE A 202 7.72 14.53 10.95
CA ILE A 202 6.43 15.17 11.26
C ILE A 202 6.14 15.14 12.76
N GLU A 203 6.46 14.04 13.42
CA GLU A 203 6.21 13.85 14.86
C GLU A 203 7.30 14.44 15.76
N LEU A 204 8.39 15.00 15.19
CA LEU A 204 9.47 15.58 15.98
C LEU A 204 9.08 16.95 16.51
N GLU A 205 9.13 17.14 17.82
CA GLU A 205 8.86 18.44 18.46
C GLU A 205 9.72 19.58 17.93
N SER A 206 11.01 19.30 17.63
CA SER A 206 11.93 20.26 17.05
C SER A 206 11.53 20.77 15.67
N GLU A 207 10.69 20.02 14.96
CA GLU A 207 10.31 20.29 13.58
C GLU A 207 8.87 20.82 13.44
N LYS A 208 8.15 21.06 14.56
CA LYS A 208 6.74 21.49 14.52
C LYS A 208 6.52 22.85 13.85
N GLU A 209 7.49 23.74 13.95
CA GLU A 209 7.43 25.07 13.33
C GLU A 209 7.65 25.03 11.80
N LYS A 210 8.22 23.95 11.26
CA LYS A 210 8.36 23.82 9.80
C LYS A 210 6.99 23.70 9.13
N PRO A 211 6.82 24.36 7.97
CA PRO A 211 5.61 24.19 7.16
C PRO A 211 5.36 22.72 6.85
N LEU A 212 4.10 22.30 6.97
CA LEU A 212 3.65 20.96 6.55
C LEU A 212 2.84 21.08 5.27
N ILE A 213 3.23 20.33 4.25
CA ILE A 213 2.47 20.17 3.02
C ILE A 213 1.80 18.79 3.07
N TRP A 214 0.50 18.73 2.82
CA TRP A 214 -0.25 17.48 2.86
C TRP A 214 -0.77 17.09 1.47
N PHE A 215 -0.50 15.86 1.05
CA PHE A 215 -0.94 15.26 -0.21
C PHE A 215 -1.98 14.15 0.06
N PRO A 216 -3.28 14.46 0.17
CA PRO A 216 -4.34 13.45 0.22
C PRO A 216 -4.62 12.92 -1.19
N ILE A 217 -4.39 11.63 -1.44
CA ILE A 217 -4.76 10.96 -2.69
C ILE A 217 -6.20 10.51 -2.59
N LEU A 218 -7.08 11.11 -3.40
CA LEU A 218 -8.52 10.98 -3.26
C LEU A 218 -9.06 9.69 -3.89
N GLY A 219 -9.99 9.08 -3.20
CA GLY A 219 -10.86 8.00 -3.67
C GLY A 219 -12.30 8.29 -3.27
N GLU A 220 -13.23 7.53 -3.77
CA GLU A 220 -14.67 7.71 -3.54
C GLU A 220 -15.04 7.49 -2.05
N GLU A 221 -16.02 8.23 -1.54
CA GLU A 221 -16.63 8.07 -0.21
C GLU A 221 -15.67 8.21 0.98
N LYS A 222 -14.65 9.09 0.87
CA LYS A 222 -13.61 9.29 1.91
C LYS A 222 -13.64 10.69 2.56
N GLN A 223 -14.72 11.46 2.42
CA GLN A 223 -14.81 12.82 2.98
C GLN A 223 -14.49 12.87 4.47
N PHE A 224 -15.02 11.89 5.22
CA PHE A 224 -14.79 11.81 6.66
C PHE A 224 -13.33 11.50 7.02
N HIS A 225 -12.67 10.66 6.23
CA HIS A 225 -11.24 10.34 6.41
C HIS A 225 -10.36 11.56 6.18
N ILE A 226 -10.66 12.32 5.12
CA ILE A 226 -9.92 13.53 4.77
C ILE A 226 -10.09 14.59 5.86
N ARG A 227 -11.32 14.79 6.33
CA ARG A 227 -11.60 15.72 7.41
C ARG A 227 -10.85 15.34 8.69
N LYS A 228 -10.91 14.08 9.11
CA LYS A 228 -10.12 13.58 10.25
C LYS A 228 -8.61 13.79 10.06
N GLY A 229 -8.10 13.59 8.85
CA GLY A 229 -6.69 13.85 8.55
C GLY A 229 -6.29 15.30 8.74
N ALA A 230 -7.11 16.25 8.26
CA ALA A 230 -6.90 17.67 8.45
C ALA A 230 -6.97 18.08 9.94
N ASP A 231 -7.98 17.58 10.66
CA ASP A 231 -8.14 17.81 12.10
C ASP A 231 -6.92 17.31 12.88
N LYS A 232 -6.44 16.08 12.58
CA LYS A 232 -5.26 15.50 13.24
C LYS A 232 -4.00 16.31 13.04
N ILE A 233 -3.74 16.78 11.82
CA ILE A 233 -2.59 17.64 11.53
C ILE A 233 -2.63 18.91 12.38
N THR A 234 -3.82 19.49 12.55
CA THR A 234 -4.05 20.70 13.34
C THR A 234 -3.91 20.42 14.84
N GLU A 235 -4.51 19.33 15.34
CA GLU A 235 -4.41 18.89 16.75
C GLU A 235 -2.97 18.62 17.17
N ASP A 236 -2.15 18.02 16.31
CA ASP A 236 -0.74 17.78 16.56
C ASP A 236 0.11 19.06 16.54
N LYS A 237 -0.53 20.23 16.41
CA LYS A 237 0.11 21.56 16.34
C LYS A 237 1.14 21.68 15.20
N ASN A 238 0.98 20.91 14.16
CA ASN A 238 1.76 21.11 12.96
C ASN A 238 1.29 22.38 12.24
N ARG A 239 2.25 23.12 11.70
CA ARG A 239 1.95 24.28 10.86
C ARG A 239 1.55 23.80 9.45
N LEU A 240 0.26 23.49 9.26
CA LEU A 240 -0.26 23.17 7.95
C LEU A 240 -0.12 24.41 7.06
N TYR A 241 0.61 24.27 5.97
CA TYR A 241 0.91 25.35 5.03
C TYR A 241 0.09 25.21 3.76
N GLU A 242 0.01 23.99 3.23
CA GLU A 242 -0.65 23.71 1.96
C GLU A 242 -1.28 22.33 1.95
N ILE A 243 -2.43 22.20 1.28
CA ILE A 243 -3.06 20.92 0.98
C ILE A 243 -3.08 20.76 -0.54
N CYS A 244 -2.51 19.67 -1.03
CA CYS A 244 -2.43 19.34 -2.45
C CYS A 244 -3.22 18.05 -2.73
N PRO A 245 -4.55 18.11 -2.96
CA PRO A 245 -5.33 16.94 -3.30
C PRO A 245 -4.83 16.31 -4.59
N VAL A 246 -4.68 14.98 -4.57
CA VAL A 246 -4.20 14.22 -5.73
C VAL A 246 -5.36 13.42 -6.31
N LEU A 247 -5.69 13.67 -7.58
CA LEU A 247 -6.79 13.04 -8.31
C LEU A 247 -6.27 12.03 -9.32
N PRO A 248 -6.99 10.90 -9.49
CA PRO A 248 -6.60 9.83 -10.43
C PRO A 248 -6.91 10.23 -11.89
N PHE A 249 -5.90 10.68 -12.65
CA PHE A 249 -6.01 10.96 -14.07
C PHE A 249 -4.64 10.78 -14.77
N PRO A 250 -4.59 10.03 -15.91
CA PRO A 250 -5.70 9.29 -16.54
C PRO A 250 -6.21 8.11 -15.71
N SER A 251 -7.48 7.77 -15.89
CA SER A 251 -8.14 6.66 -15.20
C SER A 251 -8.99 5.83 -16.18
N LYS A 252 -9.38 4.61 -15.77
CA LYS A 252 -10.24 3.71 -16.56
C LYS A 252 -11.59 4.38 -16.89
N ASN A 253 -12.15 5.12 -15.91
CA ASN A 253 -13.26 6.03 -16.13
C ASN A 253 -12.73 7.45 -16.37
N PRO A 254 -12.76 8.01 -17.59
CA PRO A 254 -12.16 9.32 -17.87
C PRO A 254 -12.82 10.49 -17.09
N ARG A 255 -14.02 10.29 -16.53
CA ARG A 255 -14.72 11.27 -15.70
C ARG A 255 -14.50 11.06 -14.19
N ARG A 256 -13.65 10.15 -13.78
CA ARG A 256 -13.46 9.83 -12.36
C ARG A 256 -13.01 11.04 -11.55
N SER A 257 -12.02 11.78 -12.05
CA SER A 257 -11.55 13.01 -11.39
C SER A 257 -12.64 14.07 -11.26
N ASP A 258 -13.43 14.28 -12.32
CA ASP A 258 -14.55 15.23 -12.27
C ASP A 258 -15.60 14.80 -11.24
N SER A 259 -15.91 13.51 -11.18
CA SER A 259 -16.86 12.97 -10.20
C SER A 259 -16.37 13.17 -8.77
N LEU A 260 -15.07 12.94 -8.53
CA LEU A 260 -14.45 13.20 -7.22
C LEU A 260 -14.46 14.69 -6.87
N LEU A 261 -14.18 15.59 -7.81
CA LEU A 261 -14.28 17.03 -7.56
C LEU A 261 -15.68 17.47 -7.20
N ILE A 262 -16.71 16.90 -7.84
CA ILE A 262 -18.10 17.16 -7.51
C ILE A 262 -18.43 16.63 -6.11
N GLU A 263 -18.03 15.40 -5.82
CA GLU A 263 -18.26 14.74 -4.53
C GLU A 263 -17.62 15.52 -3.37
N TYR A 264 -16.42 16.03 -3.58
CA TYR A 264 -15.63 16.68 -2.54
C TYR A 264 -15.74 18.20 -2.55
N HIS A 265 -16.58 18.81 -3.38
CA HIS A 265 -16.63 20.26 -3.60
C HIS A 265 -16.70 21.06 -2.29
N GLU A 266 -17.68 20.78 -1.45
CA GLU A 266 -17.87 21.49 -0.17
C GLU A 266 -16.67 21.29 0.77
N LEU A 267 -16.13 20.07 0.83
CA LEU A 267 -14.99 19.77 1.69
C LEU A 267 -13.72 20.49 1.23
N LEU A 268 -13.42 20.44 -0.07
CA LEU A 268 -12.17 20.98 -0.61
C LEU A 268 -12.19 22.52 -0.62
N PHE A 269 -13.26 23.12 -1.13
CA PHE A 269 -13.28 24.55 -1.42
C PHE A 269 -13.92 25.39 -0.30
N ASP A 270 -14.99 24.88 0.35
CA ASP A 270 -15.68 25.66 1.37
C ASP A 270 -15.13 25.41 2.79
N PHE A 271 -14.66 24.17 3.07
CA PHE A 271 -14.18 23.81 4.41
C PHE A 271 -12.65 23.88 4.54
N LEU A 272 -11.90 23.32 3.56
CA LEU A 272 -10.43 23.30 3.59
C LEU A 272 -9.80 24.50 2.87
N ASP A 273 -10.59 25.34 2.20
CA ASP A 273 -10.17 26.55 1.46
C ASP A 273 -9.02 26.28 0.46
N ILE A 274 -9.14 25.16 -0.28
CA ILE A 274 -8.10 24.73 -1.22
C ILE A 274 -8.20 25.53 -2.51
N GLU A 275 -7.09 26.11 -2.93
CA GLU A 275 -7.00 26.79 -4.22
C GLU A 275 -6.95 25.73 -5.36
N PRO A 276 -7.74 25.90 -6.45
CA PRO A 276 -7.80 24.94 -7.55
C PRO A 276 -6.46 24.59 -8.19
N GLN A 277 -5.49 25.51 -8.15
CA GLN A 277 -4.14 25.31 -8.67
C GLN A 277 -3.30 24.32 -7.85
N ASN A 278 -3.71 24.01 -6.62
CA ASN A 278 -3.03 23.06 -5.75
C ASN A 278 -3.48 21.62 -6.00
N ILE A 279 -4.49 21.43 -6.85
CA ILE A 279 -4.96 20.11 -7.23
C ILE A 279 -3.96 19.48 -8.20
N MET A 280 -3.50 18.29 -7.84
CA MET A 280 -2.61 17.48 -8.66
C MET A 280 -3.36 16.34 -9.33
N TYR A 281 -2.82 15.89 -10.44
CA TYR A 281 -3.32 14.71 -11.17
C TYR A 281 -2.20 13.69 -11.34
N THR A 282 -2.53 12.41 -11.19
CA THR A 282 -1.60 11.31 -11.45
C THR A 282 -2.32 10.07 -11.96
N SER A 283 -1.60 9.20 -12.66
CA SER A 283 -2.19 8.00 -13.26
C SER A 283 -2.78 7.07 -12.21
N GLU A 284 -4.05 6.65 -12.43
CA GLU A 284 -4.71 5.64 -11.60
C GLU A 284 -4.03 4.27 -11.69
N ARG A 285 -3.49 3.94 -12.88
CA ARG A 285 -3.08 2.59 -13.24
C ARG A 285 -1.56 2.41 -13.34
N ASP A 286 -0.80 3.44 -13.06
CA ASP A 286 0.66 3.40 -13.07
C ASP A 286 1.24 3.92 -11.75
N PRO A 287 1.67 3.03 -10.85
CA PRO A 287 2.21 3.42 -9.55
C PRO A 287 3.54 4.16 -9.66
N PHE A 288 4.31 3.94 -10.73
CA PHE A 288 5.56 4.67 -10.93
C PHE A 288 5.32 6.08 -11.46
N GLN A 289 4.27 6.28 -12.26
CA GLN A 289 3.88 7.65 -12.63
C GLN A 289 3.44 8.42 -11.38
N ALA A 290 2.65 7.80 -10.51
CA ALA A 290 2.27 8.42 -9.24
C ALA A 290 3.49 8.73 -8.35
N TYR A 291 4.46 7.83 -8.30
CA TYR A 291 5.73 8.07 -7.60
C TYR A 291 6.50 9.26 -8.19
N ILE A 292 6.61 9.35 -9.52
CA ILE A 292 7.33 10.43 -10.22
C ILE A 292 6.64 11.78 -9.98
N ASP A 293 5.31 11.83 -10.15
CA ASP A 293 4.54 13.08 -10.01
C ASP A 293 4.61 13.61 -8.57
N LEU A 294 4.41 12.74 -7.58
CA LEU A 294 4.54 13.09 -6.16
C LEU A 294 5.97 13.52 -5.82
N SER A 295 6.99 12.78 -6.30
CA SER A 295 8.39 13.12 -6.04
C SER A 295 8.73 14.50 -6.58
N ASN A 296 8.31 14.82 -7.80
CA ASN A 296 8.57 16.13 -8.42
C ASN A 296 7.88 17.25 -7.61
N ALA A 297 6.63 17.09 -7.23
CA ALA A 297 5.92 18.08 -6.42
C ALA A 297 6.59 18.29 -5.06
N ILE A 298 6.95 17.22 -4.38
CA ILE A 298 7.62 17.24 -3.07
C ILE A 298 8.98 17.96 -3.15
N ILE A 299 9.77 17.63 -4.17
CA ILE A 299 11.08 18.28 -4.41
C ILE A 299 10.89 19.77 -4.66
N ASN A 300 9.90 20.15 -5.47
CA ASN A 300 9.61 21.56 -5.77
C ASN A 300 9.20 22.34 -4.52
N TYR A 301 8.35 21.80 -3.66
CA TYR A 301 7.99 22.43 -2.38
C TYR A 301 9.20 22.57 -1.47
N ARG A 302 10.02 21.54 -1.34
CA ARG A 302 11.22 21.60 -0.50
C ARG A 302 12.22 22.65 -0.98
N GLN A 303 12.45 22.74 -2.29
CA GLN A 303 13.33 23.75 -2.87
C GLN A 303 12.76 25.16 -2.70
N SER A 304 11.48 25.36 -2.94
CA SER A 304 10.83 26.66 -2.79
C SER A 304 10.84 27.16 -1.35
N LEU A 305 10.79 26.27 -0.36
CA LEU A 305 10.80 26.59 1.05
C LEU A 305 12.17 26.43 1.72
N ASP A 306 13.25 26.19 0.95
CA ASP A 306 14.60 26.01 1.48
C ASP A 306 15.09 27.22 2.29
N ILE A 307 14.66 28.42 1.92
CA ILE A 307 14.99 29.67 2.61
C ILE A 307 14.52 29.72 4.07
N ILE A 308 13.53 28.89 4.42
CA ILE A 308 12.98 28.72 5.78
C ILE A 308 13.25 27.31 6.33
N ASN A 309 14.35 26.69 5.93
CA ASN A 309 14.77 25.34 6.30
C ASN A 309 13.87 24.19 5.78
N GLY A 310 13.22 24.39 4.63
CA GLY A 310 12.41 23.39 3.96
C GLY A 310 11.03 23.19 4.59
N CYS A 311 10.39 22.09 4.25
CA CYS A 311 9.08 21.70 4.74
C CYS A 311 9.02 20.22 5.09
N LYS A 312 8.03 19.86 5.90
CA LYS A 312 7.60 18.47 6.17
C LYS A 312 6.53 18.08 5.16
N ILE A 313 6.47 16.81 4.83
CA ILE A 313 5.50 16.29 3.87
C ILE A 313 4.68 15.16 4.52
N ALA A 314 3.38 15.28 4.49
CA ALA A 314 2.46 14.19 4.80
C ALA A 314 1.80 13.70 3.51
N VAL A 315 1.70 12.37 3.37
CA VAL A 315 0.95 11.74 2.28
C VAL A 315 -0.09 10.82 2.89
N SER A 316 -1.33 10.88 2.38
CA SER A 316 -2.41 9.98 2.78
C SER A 316 -3.04 9.34 1.56
N THR A 317 -3.26 8.03 1.59
CA THR A 317 -3.85 7.31 0.47
C THR A 317 -5.27 6.88 0.79
N PHE A 318 -6.23 7.49 0.13
CA PHE A 318 -7.65 7.15 0.23
C PHE A 318 -8.20 6.48 -1.04
N SER A 319 -7.33 6.15 -1.98
CA SER A 319 -7.64 5.57 -3.28
C SER A 319 -7.23 4.09 -3.39
N SER A 320 -7.06 3.56 -4.61
CA SER A 320 -6.72 2.17 -4.88
C SER A 320 -5.39 1.72 -4.26
N LYS A 321 -5.19 0.40 -4.15
CA LYS A 321 -3.92 -0.17 -3.70
C LYS A 321 -2.80 0.13 -4.69
N LEU A 322 -3.10 0.14 -5.99
CA LEU A 322 -2.12 0.43 -7.03
C LEU A 322 -1.55 1.86 -6.89
N LEU A 323 -2.42 2.87 -6.70
CA LEU A 323 -1.97 4.24 -6.41
C LEU A 323 -1.18 4.35 -5.10
N SER A 324 -1.54 3.56 -4.10
CA SER A 324 -0.85 3.58 -2.81
C SER A 324 0.59 3.04 -2.89
N ILE A 325 0.92 2.22 -3.91
CA ILE A 325 2.32 1.83 -4.17
C ILE A 325 3.16 3.06 -4.49
N GLY A 326 2.69 3.99 -5.33
CA GLY A 326 3.39 5.25 -5.63
C GLY A 326 3.71 6.04 -4.36
N SER A 327 2.74 6.14 -3.44
CA SER A 327 2.95 6.81 -2.13
C SER A 327 3.99 6.10 -1.27
N LEU A 328 3.96 4.77 -1.25
CA LEU A 328 4.95 3.98 -0.53
C LEU A 328 6.36 4.24 -1.06
N LEU A 329 6.53 4.26 -2.39
CA LEU A 329 7.82 4.46 -3.02
C LEU A 329 8.39 5.85 -2.72
N VAL A 330 7.56 6.90 -2.85
CA VAL A 330 8.00 8.27 -2.56
C VAL A 330 8.36 8.45 -1.08
N ALA A 331 7.58 7.85 -0.18
CA ALA A 331 7.86 7.92 1.25
C ALA A 331 9.08 7.09 1.64
N TYR A 332 9.32 5.96 0.99
CA TYR A 332 10.52 5.16 1.25
C TYR A 332 11.80 5.89 0.83
N GLU A 333 11.83 6.46 -0.35
CA GLU A 333 12.99 7.20 -0.86
C GLU A 333 13.26 8.47 -0.04
N ASN A 334 12.21 9.14 0.42
CA ASN A 334 12.26 10.41 1.15
C ASN A 334 11.90 10.27 2.64
N ARG A 335 12.16 9.09 3.24
CA ARG A 335 11.72 8.72 4.60
C ARG A 335 12.21 9.64 5.72
N SER A 336 13.19 10.51 5.47
CA SER A 336 13.63 11.47 6.47
C SER A 336 12.63 12.61 6.69
N PHE A 337 11.85 13.00 5.68
CA PHE A 337 10.93 14.13 5.76
C PHE A 337 9.53 13.88 5.20
N VAL A 338 9.29 12.73 4.57
CA VAL A 338 7.96 12.31 4.10
C VAL A 338 7.39 11.29 5.08
N GLY A 339 6.21 11.60 5.63
CA GLY A 339 5.46 10.68 6.47
C GLY A 339 4.17 10.20 5.77
N ILE A 340 3.81 8.94 6.01
CA ILE A 340 2.53 8.38 5.59
C ILE A 340 1.56 8.43 6.77
N MET A 341 0.53 9.27 6.64
CA MET A 341 -0.57 9.33 7.59
C MET A 341 -1.66 8.37 7.13
N ASN A 342 -1.97 7.37 7.94
CA ASN A 342 -2.96 6.35 7.65
C ASN A 342 -4.18 6.51 8.55
N VAL A 343 -5.36 6.46 7.94
CA VAL A 343 -6.64 6.38 8.64
C VAL A 343 -7.07 4.93 8.58
N ASN A 344 -7.19 4.30 9.74
CA ASN A 344 -7.60 2.91 9.81
C ASN A 344 -9.13 2.80 9.83
N SER A 345 -9.64 1.80 9.13
CA SER A 345 -11.03 1.40 9.19
C SER A 345 -11.27 0.51 10.40
N GLY A 346 -12.35 0.74 11.14
CA GLY A 346 -12.75 -0.10 12.27
C GLY A 346 -13.43 -1.41 11.85
N GLY A 347 -13.75 -1.55 10.57
CA GLY A 347 -14.36 -2.75 10.02
C GLY A 347 -14.74 -2.57 8.56
N TYR A 348 -15.17 -3.66 7.95
CA TYR A 348 -15.59 -3.70 6.55
C TYR A 348 -16.94 -4.40 6.42
N GLU A 349 -17.73 -3.97 5.45
CA GLU A 349 -18.98 -4.59 5.08
C GLU A 349 -19.02 -4.88 3.58
N ILE A 350 -19.42 -6.12 3.23
CA ILE A 350 -19.66 -6.49 1.83
C ILE A 350 -21.14 -6.23 1.56
N LEU A 351 -21.43 -5.35 0.62
CA LEU A 351 -22.81 -4.94 0.27
C LEU A 351 -23.61 -6.04 -0.39
N ASP A 352 -22.95 -6.87 -1.22
CA ASP A 352 -23.57 -7.97 -1.96
C ASP A 352 -22.55 -9.11 -2.12
N GLU A 353 -22.67 -10.16 -1.29
CA GLU A 353 -21.71 -11.26 -1.29
C GLU A 353 -21.77 -12.11 -2.56
N ASP A 354 -22.93 -12.29 -3.16
CA ASP A 354 -23.08 -13.09 -4.37
C ASP A 354 -22.39 -12.38 -5.54
N ARG A 355 -22.69 -11.10 -5.72
CA ARG A 355 -22.04 -10.27 -6.73
C ARG A 355 -20.53 -10.15 -6.49
N PHE A 356 -20.11 -10.01 -5.23
CA PHE A 356 -18.71 -9.97 -4.84
C PHE A 356 -17.96 -11.20 -5.33
N LYS A 357 -18.50 -12.41 -5.09
CA LYS A 357 -17.89 -13.68 -5.52
C LYS A 357 -17.83 -13.85 -7.05
N GLU A 358 -18.85 -13.40 -7.78
CA GLU A 358 -18.88 -13.46 -9.25
C GLU A 358 -17.76 -12.64 -9.92
N LEU A 359 -17.34 -11.55 -9.28
CA LEU A 359 -16.36 -10.62 -9.84
C LEU A 359 -14.91 -11.09 -9.74
N LYS A 360 -14.61 -12.16 -8.98
CA LYS A 360 -13.25 -12.65 -8.75
C LYS A 360 -12.41 -12.76 -10.02
N ASN A 361 -12.95 -13.41 -11.04
CA ASN A 361 -12.25 -13.70 -12.30
C ASN A 361 -12.17 -12.49 -13.26
N GLN A 362 -12.72 -11.34 -12.86
CA GLN A 362 -12.67 -10.10 -13.63
C GLN A 362 -11.60 -9.13 -13.11
N SER A 363 -10.78 -9.58 -12.16
CA SER A 363 -9.70 -8.78 -11.60
C SER A 363 -8.50 -8.77 -12.54
N GLU A 364 -7.88 -7.60 -12.70
CA GLU A 364 -6.66 -7.39 -13.48
C GLU A 364 -5.45 -7.48 -12.54
N LEU A 365 -4.43 -8.27 -12.88
CA LEU A 365 -3.24 -8.47 -12.07
C LEU A 365 -2.09 -7.57 -12.54
N PHE A 366 -1.54 -6.78 -11.65
CA PHE A 366 -0.40 -5.90 -11.89
C PHE A 366 0.81 -6.35 -11.10
N VAL A 367 2.01 -6.15 -11.68
CA VAL A 367 3.29 -6.44 -11.04
C VAL A 367 4.18 -5.21 -11.09
N THR A 368 4.70 -4.82 -9.94
CA THR A 368 5.66 -3.74 -9.77
C THR A 368 6.99 -4.33 -9.33
N TRP A 369 8.04 -4.19 -10.14
CA TRP A 369 9.39 -4.70 -9.83
C TRP A 369 10.19 -3.62 -9.12
N LEU A 370 10.63 -3.85 -7.88
CA LEU A 370 11.21 -2.82 -7.03
C LEU A 370 12.74 -2.90 -6.86
N THR A 371 13.31 -4.11 -6.87
CA THR A 371 14.76 -4.31 -6.71
C THR A 371 15.23 -5.49 -7.53
N GLY A 372 16.51 -5.60 -7.74
CA GLY A 372 17.12 -6.75 -8.40
C GLY A 372 17.67 -6.46 -9.79
N ASN A 373 17.53 -7.41 -10.72
CA ASN A 373 18.21 -7.37 -12.02
C ASN A 373 18.10 -6.04 -12.80
N PRO A 374 16.93 -5.38 -12.89
CA PRO A 374 16.80 -4.14 -13.67
C PRO A 374 17.47 -2.93 -13.04
N TYR A 375 17.74 -2.98 -11.73
CA TYR A 375 18.24 -1.87 -10.92
C TYR A 375 19.69 -2.05 -10.50
N LYS A 376 20.43 -2.91 -11.22
CA LYS A 376 21.88 -3.04 -11.05
C LYS A 376 22.58 -1.98 -11.87
N GLU A 377 23.39 -1.17 -11.20
CA GLU A 377 24.46 -0.39 -11.83
C GLU A 377 25.66 -1.28 -12.19
#